data_3a2b6e47fd2dec3708cbd0b2a0d1d895
#
_entry.id   3a2b6e47fd2dec3708cbd0b2a0d1d895
#
_cell.length_a   1.000
_cell.length_b   1.000
_cell.length_c   1.000
_cell.angle_alpha   90.00
_cell.angle_beta   90.00
_cell.angle_gamma   90.00
#
_symmetry.space_group_name_H-M   'P 1'
#
loop_
_entity.id
_entity.type
_entity.pdbx_description
1 polymer ?
#
loop_
_entity_poly.entity_id
_entity_poly.type
_entity_poly.pdbx_seq_one_letter_code
_entity_poly.pdbx_strand_id
1 'polypeptide(L)'
;MNDLTQQRLDALLQANSMTPDRLDQTTLSQMFLAQMRVALYGGVSSIPVLPTFLKPFGTLHEGTPVAVAEIDDREVRVSLVTFSGGRAEVTDADRFPVPGREYPAPLADLLFAVAELAQPLLDRAKALALCLPFPIDYDWQGDGAIRSFPGTMRVSDFAQTPVLAALREEWKSRNVTPPPMTLVSLPAAVQLAAGALHPGQKRYVSLTWGSVFDLGFTAPGSIVVRQAGTPPALTPFACGFGHAQCVPSGLVDLIQDRDSYAPGQDLLLKMLSTEHLGDVYRLTMIKASERKLLTFGGSRDILSMRRLDLATMTEFLADPQNGGTLAHYFREGEDRTVALAVADAVLDRAARLACAALATVLQFIGAGQDPEAPVCVALHGEAFSCPPLMQAFQTRVQTELAQRGLHLTLWQGENAPAVGAAAAALYAL
;
A
#
# COMPACT_ATOMS: atom_id res chain seq x y z
N MET A 1 16.43 32.64 0.82
CA MET A 1 16.01 32.64 -0.58
C MET A 1 15.48 34.02 -0.92
N ASN A 2 15.80 34.58 -2.10
CA ASN A 2 15.25 35.89 -2.52
C ASN A 2 13.85 35.72 -3.12
N ASP A 3 13.09 36.83 -3.23
CA ASP A 3 11.68 36.83 -3.70
C ASP A 3 11.52 36.19 -5.09
N LEU A 4 12.45 36.47 -6.00
CA LEU A 4 12.40 35.91 -7.36
C LEU A 4 12.60 34.41 -7.39
N THR A 5 13.52 33.90 -6.58
CA THR A 5 13.77 32.45 -6.42
C THR A 5 12.54 31.78 -5.80
N GLN A 6 11.92 32.39 -4.79
CA GLN A 6 10.67 31.88 -4.20
C GLN A 6 9.55 31.81 -5.22
N GLN A 7 9.29 32.87 -5.97
CA GLN A 7 8.24 32.87 -7.01
C GLN A 7 8.46 31.80 -8.07
N ARG A 8 9.72 31.57 -8.48
CA ARG A 8 10.05 30.51 -9.45
C ARG A 8 9.85 29.11 -8.86
N LEU A 9 10.19 28.92 -7.59
CA LEU A 9 9.94 27.67 -6.89
C LEU A 9 8.45 27.39 -6.75
N ASP A 10 7.66 28.38 -6.32
CA ASP A 10 6.21 28.24 -6.19
C ASP A 10 5.57 27.90 -7.54
N ALA A 11 5.99 28.54 -8.61
CA ALA A 11 5.55 28.22 -9.97
C ALA A 11 5.96 26.81 -10.43
N LEU A 12 7.12 26.32 -10.00
CA LEU A 12 7.55 24.93 -10.25
C LEU A 12 6.65 23.94 -9.52
N LEU A 13 6.43 24.14 -8.23
CA LEU A 13 5.61 23.26 -7.39
C LEU A 13 4.15 23.26 -7.85
N GLN A 14 3.59 24.41 -8.20
CA GLN A 14 2.25 24.51 -8.75
C GLN A 14 2.09 23.77 -10.08
N ALA A 15 3.07 23.88 -10.99
CA ALA A 15 3.06 23.19 -12.27
C ALA A 15 3.16 21.67 -12.13
N ASN A 16 3.62 21.17 -10.99
CA ASN A 16 3.74 19.75 -10.68
C ASN A 16 2.70 19.26 -9.67
N SER A 17 1.61 20.01 -9.47
CA SER A 17 0.52 19.65 -8.54
C SER A 17 1.02 19.33 -7.13
N MET A 18 2.02 20.10 -6.66
CA MET A 18 2.65 19.94 -5.33
C MET A 18 2.23 21.06 -4.36
N THR A 19 1.21 21.82 -4.70
CA THR A 19 0.68 22.91 -3.86
C THR A 19 -0.73 22.58 -3.34
N PRO A 20 -1.12 23.09 -2.17
CA PRO A 20 -2.40 22.77 -1.55
C PRO A 20 -3.63 23.10 -2.43
N ASP A 21 -3.57 24.17 -3.18
CA ASP A 21 -4.65 24.61 -4.09
C ASP A 21 -4.89 23.64 -5.26
N ARG A 22 -3.88 22.86 -5.63
CA ARG A 22 -3.99 21.82 -6.66
C ARG A 22 -4.48 20.49 -6.11
N LEU A 23 -4.45 20.31 -4.80
CA LEU A 23 -4.77 19.07 -4.10
C LEU A 23 -5.96 19.29 -3.14
N ASP A 24 -7.03 19.93 -3.66
CA ASP A 24 -8.24 20.11 -2.85
C ASP A 24 -8.81 18.75 -2.41
N GLN A 25 -8.78 18.52 -1.11
CA GLN A 25 -9.16 17.27 -0.49
C GLN A 25 -10.61 16.87 -0.76
N THR A 26 -11.51 17.85 -0.87
CA THR A 26 -12.93 17.60 -1.14
C THR A 26 -13.11 17.10 -2.57
N THR A 27 -12.50 17.76 -3.52
CA THR A 27 -12.54 17.37 -4.94
C THR A 27 -11.91 15.98 -5.13
N LEU A 28 -10.73 15.74 -4.56
CA LEU A 28 -10.06 14.42 -4.63
C LEU A 28 -10.94 13.31 -4.06
N SER A 29 -11.50 13.52 -2.86
CA SER A 29 -12.38 12.53 -2.23
C SER A 29 -13.63 12.25 -3.06
N GLN A 30 -14.21 13.27 -3.70
CA GLN A 30 -15.38 13.09 -4.59
C GLN A 30 -15.02 12.30 -5.86
N MET A 31 -13.86 12.58 -6.45
CA MET A 31 -13.37 11.84 -7.62
C MET A 31 -13.13 10.37 -7.29
N PHE A 32 -12.46 10.08 -6.18
CA PHE A 32 -12.23 8.71 -5.72
C PHE A 32 -13.54 8.00 -5.38
N LEU A 33 -14.45 8.66 -4.66
CA LEU A 33 -15.75 8.12 -4.32
C LEU A 33 -16.58 7.76 -5.56
N ALA A 34 -16.54 8.60 -6.59
CA ALA A 34 -17.20 8.32 -7.86
C ALA A 34 -16.65 7.04 -8.52
N GLN A 35 -15.32 6.87 -8.54
CA GLN A 35 -14.68 5.65 -9.06
C GLN A 35 -15.07 4.40 -8.25
N MET A 36 -15.05 4.47 -6.92
CA MET A 36 -15.49 3.37 -6.06
C MET A 36 -16.94 2.95 -6.37
N ARG A 37 -17.84 3.93 -6.51
CA ARG A 37 -19.25 3.65 -6.87
C ARG A 37 -19.37 2.99 -8.24
N VAL A 38 -18.66 3.50 -9.25
CA VAL A 38 -18.65 2.89 -10.60
C VAL A 38 -18.22 1.42 -10.51
N ALA A 39 -17.17 1.09 -9.76
CA ALA A 39 -16.71 -0.29 -9.57
C ALA A 39 -17.80 -1.18 -8.95
N LEU A 40 -18.43 -0.73 -7.87
CA LEU A 40 -19.46 -1.50 -7.15
C LEU A 40 -20.71 -1.78 -7.99
N TYR A 41 -21.03 -0.90 -8.95
CA TYR A 41 -22.08 -1.12 -9.93
C TYR A 41 -21.64 -1.94 -11.16
N GLY A 42 -20.40 -2.46 -11.16
CA GLY A 42 -19.86 -3.29 -12.22
C GLY A 42 -19.43 -2.51 -13.47
N GLY A 43 -19.19 -1.20 -13.32
CA GLY A 43 -18.58 -0.37 -14.36
C GLY A 43 -17.06 -0.49 -14.38
N VAL A 44 -16.44 0.04 -15.43
CA VAL A 44 -14.98 0.11 -15.54
C VAL A 44 -14.47 1.23 -14.63
N SER A 45 -13.62 0.88 -13.69
CA SER A 45 -13.03 1.82 -12.72
C SER A 45 -11.56 1.50 -12.49
N SER A 46 -10.78 2.54 -12.24
CA SER A 46 -9.39 2.42 -11.79
C SER A 46 -9.25 2.13 -10.29
N ILE A 47 -10.34 2.22 -9.51
CA ILE A 47 -10.39 1.80 -8.11
C ILE A 47 -11.38 0.63 -8.02
N PRO A 48 -10.90 -0.63 -8.07
CA PRO A 48 -11.76 -1.78 -8.34
C PRO A 48 -12.70 -2.18 -7.20
N VAL A 49 -12.39 -1.85 -5.95
CA VAL A 49 -13.17 -2.18 -4.71
C VAL A 49 -13.58 -3.65 -4.67
N LEU A 50 -12.64 -4.51 -4.29
CA LEU A 50 -12.76 -5.96 -4.39
C LEU A 50 -13.19 -6.58 -3.04
N PRO A 51 -14.34 -7.28 -2.98
CA PRO A 51 -14.75 -8.04 -1.80
C PRO A 51 -13.86 -9.26 -1.65
N THR A 52 -13.52 -9.63 -0.40
CA THR A 52 -12.66 -10.78 -0.12
C THR A 52 -13.43 -12.04 0.25
N PHE A 53 -14.72 -11.94 0.52
CA PHE A 53 -15.58 -13.02 1.08
C PHE A 53 -15.12 -13.59 2.42
N LEU A 54 -14.07 -13.02 3.02
CA LEU A 54 -13.61 -13.43 4.34
C LEU A 54 -14.59 -13.01 5.44
N LYS A 55 -14.58 -13.74 6.54
CA LYS A 55 -15.26 -13.30 7.77
C LYS A 55 -14.42 -12.21 8.43
N PRO A 56 -15.00 -11.03 8.76
CA PRO A 56 -14.26 -9.94 9.39
C PRO A 56 -13.97 -10.15 10.87
N PHE A 57 -14.62 -11.14 11.50
CA PHE A 57 -14.46 -11.54 12.90
C PHE A 57 -14.88 -13.00 13.08
N GLY A 58 -14.38 -13.62 14.13
CA GLY A 58 -14.66 -15.02 14.48
C GLY A 58 -13.89 -15.44 15.74
N THR A 59 -13.78 -16.72 15.98
CA THR A 59 -13.02 -17.27 17.10
C THR A 59 -11.55 -17.43 16.70
N LEU A 60 -10.64 -16.95 17.54
CA LEU A 60 -9.18 -17.06 17.26
C LEU A 60 -8.60 -18.45 17.58
N HIS A 61 -9.35 -19.36 18.22
CA HIS A 61 -8.88 -20.71 18.56
C HIS A 61 -7.46 -20.69 19.17
N GLU A 62 -7.34 -20.18 20.41
CA GLU A 62 -6.07 -20.05 21.12
C GLU A 62 -5.23 -21.33 21.10
N GLY A 63 -3.93 -21.19 20.94
CA GLY A 63 -2.99 -22.30 20.85
C GLY A 63 -3.01 -23.07 19.51
N THR A 64 -3.86 -22.64 18.55
CA THR A 64 -3.95 -23.28 17.23
C THR A 64 -2.94 -22.65 16.27
N PRO A 65 -1.91 -23.38 15.82
CA PRO A 65 -0.91 -22.82 14.92
C PRO A 65 -1.45 -22.74 13.49
N VAL A 66 -1.18 -21.60 12.84
CA VAL A 66 -1.49 -21.34 11.44
C VAL A 66 -0.19 -21.07 10.69
N ALA A 67 0.06 -21.78 9.59
CA ALA A 67 1.12 -21.45 8.68
C ALA A 67 0.66 -20.24 7.83
N VAL A 68 1.52 -19.26 7.68
CA VAL A 68 1.25 -18.07 6.87
C VAL A 68 2.35 -17.92 5.85
N ALA A 69 1.96 -17.84 4.57
CA ALA A 69 2.84 -17.42 3.49
C ALA A 69 2.47 -15.98 3.12
N GLU A 70 3.39 -15.06 3.32
CA GLU A 70 3.30 -13.66 2.92
C GLU A 70 4.14 -13.44 1.68
N ILE A 71 3.58 -12.73 0.72
CA ILE A 71 4.31 -12.28 -0.45
C ILE A 71 4.36 -10.76 -0.41
N ASP A 72 5.54 -10.20 -0.60
CA ASP A 72 5.69 -8.79 -0.90
C ASP A 72 6.36 -8.62 -2.29
N ASP A 73 6.79 -7.41 -2.62
CA ASP A 73 7.45 -7.13 -3.89
C ASP A 73 8.92 -7.58 -3.94
N ARG A 74 9.48 -8.09 -2.85
CA ARG A 74 10.89 -8.51 -2.73
C ARG A 74 11.05 -9.97 -2.39
N GLU A 75 10.22 -10.49 -1.48
CA GLU A 75 10.38 -11.84 -0.96
C GLU A 75 9.05 -12.56 -0.73
N VAL A 76 9.11 -13.87 -0.74
CA VAL A 76 8.12 -14.77 -0.16
C VAL A 76 8.62 -15.12 1.23
N ARG A 77 7.81 -14.91 2.26
CA ARG A 77 8.13 -15.24 3.64
C ARG A 77 7.11 -16.23 4.17
N VAL A 78 7.56 -17.20 4.96
CA VAL A 78 6.67 -18.09 5.67
C VAL A 78 6.92 -18.01 7.17
N SER A 79 5.82 -18.08 7.93
CA SER A 79 5.86 -18.04 9.39
C SER A 79 4.81 -18.96 9.99
N LEU A 80 4.96 -19.29 11.27
CA LEU A 80 3.93 -19.96 12.06
C LEU A 80 3.38 -18.95 13.07
N VAL A 81 2.07 -18.76 13.06
CA VAL A 81 1.37 -17.80 13.92
C VAL A 81 0.47 -18.55 14.90
N THR A 82 0.55 -18.19 16.17
CA THR A 82 -0.28 -18.77 17.24
C THR A 82 -0.83 -17.63 18.11
N PHE A 83 -2.11 -17.68 18.46
CA PHE A 83 -2.73 -16.73 19.38
C PHE A 83 -2.80 -17.30 20.79
N SER A 84 -2.46 -16.48 21.78
CA SER A 84 -2.57 -16.83 23.20
C SER A 84 -2.72 -15.57 24.07
N GLY A 85 -3.74 -15.55 24.93
CA GLY A 85 -3.98 -14.45 25.86
C GLY A 85 -4.14 -13.08 25.17
N GLY A 86 -4.76 -13.03 24.00
CA GLY A 86 -4.97 -11.79 23.25
C GLY A 86 -3.71 -11.25 22.54
N ARG A 87 -2.67 -12.06 22.43
CA ARG A 87 -1.42 -11.75 21.70
C ARG A 87 -1.22 -12.76 20.58
N ALA A 88 -0.46 -12.35 19.56
CA ALA A 88 0.01 -13.25 18.52
C ALA A 88 1.52 -13.47 18.70
N GLU A 89 1.92 -14.72 18.66
CA GLU A 89 3.32 -15.14 18.55
C GLU A 89 3.57 -15.51 17.09
N VAL A 90 4.54 -14.87 16.47
CA VAL A 90 4.95 -15.11 15.09
C VAL A 90 6.36 -15.66 15.12
N THR A 91 6.52 -16.89 14.63
CA THR A 91 7.83 -17.52 14.50
C THR A 91 8.19 -17.57 13.03
N ASP A 92 9.18 -16.80 12.62
CA ASP A 92 9.71 -16.85 11.26
C ASP A 92 10.32 -18.22 10.98
N ALA A 93 9.99 -18.78 9.83
CA ALA A 93 10.56 -20.05 9.40
C ALA A 93 11.60 -19.85 8.30
N ASP A 94 11.24 -19.19 7.19
CA ASP A 94 12.16 -19.00 6.06
C ASP A 94 11.66 -17.89 5.12
N ARG A 95 12.53 -17.48 4.19
CA ARG A 95 12.23 -16.50 3.15
C ARG A 95 12.99 -16.79 1.86
N PHE A 96 12.43 -16.36 0.74
CA PHE A 96 13.03 -16.53 -0.58
C PHE A 96 12.72 -15.30 -1.47
N PRO A 97 13.65 -14.86 -2.34
CA PRO A 97 13.38 -13.77 -3.28
C PRO A 97 12.15 -14.05 -4.15
N VAL A 98 11.27 -13.07 -4.30
CA VAL A 98 10.02 -13.25 -5.06
C VAL A 98 10.33 -13.48 -6.54
N PRO A 99 9.82 -14.58 -7.16
CA PRO A 99 9.92 -14.79 -8.60
C PRO A 99 9.21 -13.68 -9.40
N GLY A 100 9.77 -13.33 -10.56
CA GLY A 100 9.21 -12.29 -11.43
C GLY A 100 9.79 -10.89 -11.22
N ARG A 101 10.55 -10.63 -10.15
CA ARG A 101 11.15 -9.32 -9.91
C ARG A 101 12.44 -9.11 -10.70
N GLU A 102 13.44 -9.95 -10.52
CA GLU A 102 14.71 -9.84 -11.22
C GLU A 102 14.60 -10.33 -12.66
N TYR A 103 13.97 -11.46 -12.87
CA TYR A 103 13.75 -12.10 -14.17
C TYR A 103 12.26 -12.40 -14.36
N PRO A 104 11.76 -12.39 -15.63
CA PRO A 104 10.41 -12.85 -15.90
C PRO A 104 10.20 -14.28 -15.41
N ALA A 105 9.06 -14.55 -14.78
CA ALA A 105 8.69 -15.86 -14.26
C ALA A 105 7.21 -16.14 -14.47
N PRO A 106 6.78 -17.40 -14.70
CA PRO A 106 5.37 -17.75 -14.66
C PRO A 106 4.84 -17.74 -13.21
N LEU A 107 3.52 -17.62 -13.04
CA LEU A 107 2.88 -17.72 -11.72
C LEU A 107 3.25 -19.05 -11.00
N ALA A 108 3.44 -20.11 -11.76
CA ALA A 108 3.83 -21.42 -11.22
C ALA A 108 5.12 -21.36 -10.38
N ASP A 109 6.12 -20.55 -10.76
CA ASP A 109 7.36 -20.41 -10.01
C ASP A 109 7.13 -19.72 -8.66
N LEU A 110 6.20 -18.76 -8.60
CA LEU A 110 5.80 -18.11 -7.36
C LEU A 110 5.09 -19.10 -6.42
N LEU A 111 4.17 -19.90 -6.96
CA LEU A 111 3.45 -20.93 -6.20
C LEU A 111 4.37 -22.05 -5.76
N PHE A 112 5.34 -22.45 -6.59
CA PHE A 112 6.39 -23.38 -6.24
C PHE A 112 7.21 -22.88 -5.04
N ALA A 113 7.66 -21.61 -5.05
CA ALA A 113 8.40 -21.03 -3.93
C ALA A 113 7.57 -21.02 -2.63
N VAL A 114 6.28 -20.66 -2.72
CA VAL A 114 5.35 -20.76 -1.57
C VAL A 114 5.24 -22.19 -1.07
N ALA A 115 5.08 -23.16 -1.97
CA ALA A 115 4.93 -24.57 -1.60
C ALA A 115 6.18 -25.13 -0.92
N GLU A 116 7.36 -24.84 -1.46
CA GLU A 116 8.65 -25.25 -0.87
C GLU A 116 8.84 -24.71 0.55
N LEU A 117 8.64 -23.38 0.71
CA LEU A 117 8.88 -22.72 1.99
C LEU A 117 7.85 -23.12 3.06
N ALA A 118 6.58 -23.28 2.67
CA ALA A 118 5.52 -23.61 3.62
C ALA A 118 5.49 -25.11 4.01
N GLN A 119 5.99 -26.01 3.16
CA GLN A 119 5.90 -27.46 3.38
C GLN A 119 6.41 -27.91 4.76
N PRO A 120 7.54 -27.43 5.29
CA PRO A 120 8.04 -27.84 6.62
C PRO A 120 7.13 -27.45 7.79
N LEU A 121 6.21 -26.50 7.56
CA LEU A 121 5.28 -26.01 8.59
C LEU A 121 3.95 -26.75 8.58
N LEU A 122 3.58 -27.44 7.48
CA LEU A 122 2.24 -27.99 7.29
C LEU A 122 1.88 -29.06 8.33
N ASP A 123 2.83 -29.89 8.77
CA ASP A 123 2.58 -30.91 9.80
C ASP A 123 2.25 -30.29 11.17
N ARG A 124 2.68 -29.09 11.41
CA ARG A 124 2.47 -28.35 12.66
C ARG A 124 1.24 -27.46 12.60
N ALA A 125 0.85 -27.03 11.40
CA ALA A 125 -0.23 -26.07 11.19
C ALA A 125 -1.59 -26.75 11.06
N LYS A 126 -2.62 -26.11 11.60
CA LYS A 126 -4.02 -26.53 11.43
C LYS A 126 -4.72 -25.86 10.26
N ALA A 127 -4.15 -24.76 9.79
CA ALA A 127 -4.60 -24.04 8.60
C ALA A 127 -3.38 -23.37 7.94
N LEU A 128 -3.54 -22.99 6.68
CA LEU A 128 -2.58 -22.19 5.91
C LEU A 128 -3.28 -20.94 5.40
N ALA A 129 -2.66 -19.77 5.61
CA ALA A 129 -3.07 -18.52 4.98
C ALA A 129 -2.03 -18.09 3.94
N LEU A 130 -2.51 -17.66 2.77
CA LEU A 130 -1.69 -17.01 1.75
C LEU A 130 -2.07 -15.53 1.68
N CYS A 131 -1.16 -14.65 2.07
CA CYS A 131 -1.36 -13.20 2.06
C CYS A 131 -0.67 -12.57 0.86
N LEU A 132 -1.46 -11.89 0.02
CA LEU A 132 -1.00 -11.27 -1.23
C LEU A 132 -1.19 -9.74 -1.21
N PRO A 133 -0.20 -8.96 -1.65
CA PRO A 133 -0.31 -7.51 -1.81
C PRO A 133 -0.96 -7.09 -3.14
N PHE A 134 -1.31 -8.06 -3.98
CA PHE A 134 -1.86 -7.84 -5.31
C PHE A 134 -3.39 -7.80 -5.27
N PRO A 135 -4.06 -7.06 -6.18
CA PRO A 135 -5.50 -7.11 -6.31
C PRO A 135 -5.96 -8.50 -6.76
N ILE A 136 -6.97 -9.05 -6.07
CA ILE A 136 -7.47 -10.40 -6.27
C ILE A 136 -8.95 -10.33 -6.65
N ASP A 137 -9.30 -10.95 -7.76
CA ASP A 137 -10.69 -11.24 -8.13
C ASP A 137 -11.12 -12.53 -7.44
N TYR A 138 -11.73 -12.40 -6.25
CA TYR A 138 -12.20 -13.54 -5.47
C TYR A 138 -13.45 -14.16 -6.05
N ASP A 139 -13.53 -15.48 -5.97
CA ASP A 139 -14.77 -16.22 -6.15
C ASP A 139 -15.52 -16.37 -4.80
N TRP A 140 -16.77 -16.82 -4.90
CA TRP A 140 -17.62 -17.02 -3.71
C TRP A 140 -17.17 -18.21 -2.82
N GLN A 141 -16.22 -19.03 -3.26
CA GLN A 141 -15.64 -20.15 -2.51
C GLN A 141 -14.42 -19.71 -1.69
N GLY A 142 -13.96 -18.45 -1.85
CA GLY A 142 -12.83 -17.88 -1.13
C GLY A 142 -11.48 -18.15 -1.79
N ASP A 143 -11.46 -18.69 -3.04
CA ASP A 143 -10.30 -18.66 -3.93
C ASP A 143 -10.36 -17.41 -4.80
N GLY A 144 -9.39 -17.19 -5.66
CA GLY A 144 -9.39 -16.08 -6.58
C GLY A 144 -8.19 -16.04 -7.49
N ALA A 145 -8.27 -15.18 -8.51
CA ALA A 145 -7.19 -14.96 -9.45
C ALA A 145 -6.55 -13.58 -9.22
N ILE A 146 -5.24 -13.50 -9.33
CA ILE A 146 -4.53 -12.21 -9.29
C ILE A 146 -4.93 -11.41 -10.53
N ARG A 147 -5.38 -10.18 -10.33
CA ARG A 147 -5.83 -9.28 -11.40
C ARG A 147 -4.68 -8.64 -12.15
N SER A 148 -3.66 -8.21 -11.40
CA SER A 148 -2.46 -7.56 -11.95
C SER A 148 -1.30 -7.65 -10.96
N PHE A 149 -0.10 -7.58 -11.50
CA PHE A 149 1.13 -7.36 -10.73
C PHE A 149 1.60 -5.91 -10.90
N PRO A 150 2.31 -5.33 -9.92
CA PRO A 150 2.93 -4.02 -10.08
C PRO A 150 3.95 -4.06 -11.23
N GLY A 151 4.17 -2.93 -11.89
CA GLY A 151 5.07 -2.84 -13.04
C GLY A 151 6.54 -3.25 -12.78
N THR A 152 6.92 -3.38 -11.50
CA THR A 152 8.23 -3.89 -11.07
C THR A 152 8.32 -5.42 -11.10
N MET A 153 7.20 -6.13 -11.27
CA MET A 153 7.13 -7.59 -11.37
C MET A 153 6.68 -8.03 -12.76
N ARG A 154 7.38 -9.02 -13.32
CA ARG A 154 7.12 -9.60 -14.64
C ARG A 154 6.70 -11.04 -14.47
N VAL A 155 5.44 -11.24 -14.07
CA VAL A 155 4.83 -12.54 -13.87
C VAL A 155 3.88 -12.83 -15.03
N SER A 156 3.98 -14.03 -15.63
CA SER A 156 3.07 -14.50 -16.68
C SER A 156 2.10 -15.57 -16.15
N ASP A 157 1.11 -15.94 -16.98
CA ASP A 157 0.18 -17.06 -16.78
C ASP A 157 -0.66 -16.97 -15.49
N PHE A 158 -0.88 -15.76 -14.97
CA PHE A 158 -1.66 -15.53 -13.75
C PHE A 158 -3.15 -15.26 -14.03
N ALA A 159 -3.48 -14.75 -15.22
CA ALA A 159 -4.82 -14.33 -15.53
C ALA A 159 -5.80 -15.50 -15.44
N GLN A 160 -6.87 -15.32 -14.67
CA GLN A 160 -7.93 -16.34 -14.46
C GLN A 160 -7.45 -17.64 -13.79
N THR A 161 -6.22 -17.68 -13.25
CA THR A 161 -5.72 -18.86 -12.52
C THR A 161 -6.12 -18.76 -11.05
N PRO A 162 -7.01 -19.66 -10.54
CA PRO A 162 -7.36 -19.69 -9.11
C PRO A 162 -6.14 -20.08 -8.28
N VAL A 163 -5.71 -19.18 -7.39
CA VAL A 163 -4.41 -19.27 -6.70
C VAL A 163 -4.34 -20.46 -5.76
N LEU A 164 -5.38 -20.66 -4.92
CA LEU A 164 -5.39 -21.76 -3.97
C LEU A 164 -5.54 -23.11 -4.66
N ALA A 165 -6.33 -23.19 -5.73
CA ALA A 165 -6.46 -24.41 -6.50
C ALA A 165 -5.13 -24.80 -7.16
N ALA A 166 -4.43 -23.84 -7.77
CA ALA A 166 -3.13 -24.05 -8.39
C ALA A 166 -2.07 -24.46 -7.32
N LEU A 167 -2.06 -23.83 -6.16
CA LEU A 167 -1.17 -24.18 -5.06
C LEU A 167 -1.48 -25.57 -4.50
N ARG A 168 -2.75 -25.98 -4.47
CA ARG A 168 -3.15 -27.34 -4.06
C ARG A 168 -2.63 -28.41 -5.03
N GLU A 169 -2.70 -28.15 -6.34
CA GLU A 169 -2.15 -29.07 -7.35
C GLU A 169 -0.62 -29.16 -7.26
N GLU A 170 0.06 -28.06 -6.92
CA GLU A 170 1.52 -28.08 -6.68
C GLU A 170 1.89 -29.02 -5.52
N TRP A 171 1.19 -28.99 -4.38
CA TRP A 171 1.44 -29.94 -3.29
C TRP A 171 1.01 -31.36 -3.61
N LYS A 172 -0.06 -31.54 -4.34
CA LYS A 172 -0.51 -32.87 -4.78
C LYS A 172 0.55 -33.55 -5.67
N SER A 173 1.23 -32.79 -6.54
CA SER A 173 2.34 -33.33 -7.35
C SER A 173 3.49 -33.87 -6.49
N ARG A 174 3.61 -33.39 -5.24
CA ARG A 174 4.61 -33.81 -4.23
C ARG A 174 4.09 -34.85 -3.25
N ASN A 175 2.87 -35.36 -3.44
CA ASN A 175 2.16 -36.25 -2.50
C ASN A 175 1.97 -35.63 -1.11
N VAL A 176 1.82 -34.29 -1.01
CA VAL A 176 1.53 -33.57 0.21
C VAL A 176 0.06 -33.13 0.21
N THR A 177 -0.61 -33.34 1.34
CA THR A 177 -1.99 -32.86 1.55
C THR A 177 -1.94 -31.62 2.46
N PRO A 178 -2.20 -30.42 1.94
CA PRO A 178 -2.19 -29.21 2.76
C PRO A 178 -3.41 -29.17 3.71
N PRO A 179 -3.31 -28.49 4.86
CA PRO A 179 -4.46 -28.16 5.69
C PRO A 179 -5.45 -27.24 4.95
N PRO A 180 -6.61 -26.91 5.53
CA PRO A 180 -7.50 -25.88 4.98
C PRO A 180 -6.75 -24.60 4.66
N MET A 181 -6.98 -24.03 3.47
CA MET A 181 -6.27 -22.86 2.97
C MET A 181 -7.19 -21.65 2.86
N THR A 182 -6.66 -20.48 3.16
CA THR A 182 -7.36 -19.19 3.06
C THR A 182 -6.52 -18.20 2.29
N LEU A 183 -7.11 -17.58 1.26
CA LEU A 183 -6.49 -16.50 0.48
C LEU A 183 -6.87 -15.15 1.09
N VAL A 184 -5.88 -14.31 1.36
CA VAL A 184 -6.08 -13.04 2.05
C VAL A 184 -5.37 -11.91 1.29
N SER A 185 -6.08 -10.83 1.00
CA SER A 185 -5.43 -9.61 0.48
C SER A 185 -4.72 -8.86 1.61
N LEU A 186 -3.61 -8.22 1.31
CA LEU A 186 -2.82 -7.47 2.29
C LEU A 186 -3.65 -6.43 3.07
N PRO A 187 -4.50 -5.58 2.44
CA PRO A 187 -5.32 -4.64 3.19
C PRO A 187 -6.30 -5.33 4.16
N ALA A 188 -6.91 -6.45 3.74
CA ALA A 188 -7.79 -7.21 4.61
C ALA A 188 -7.01 -7.84 5.79
N ALA A 189 -5.83 -8.38 5.54
CA ALA A 189 -4.98 -8.94 6.59
C ALA A 189 -4.63 -7.89 7.65
N VAL A 190 -4.15 -6.71 7.23
CA VAL A 190 -3.82 -5.61 8.15
C VAL A 190 -5.03 -5.15 8.97
N GLN A 191 -6.21 -5.07 8.35
CA GLN A 191 -7.45 -4.74 9.04
C GLN A 191 -7.84 -5.80 10.09
N LEU A 192 -7.76 -7.09 9.72
CA LEU A 192 -8.09 -8.20 10.61
C LEU A 192 -7.12 -8.31 11.78
N ALA A 193 -5.83 -7.99 11.58
CA ALA A 193 -4.85 -7.93 12.66
C ALA A 193 -5.24 -6.91 13.73
N ALA A 194 -5.64 -5.70 13.31
CA ALA A 194 -6.12 -4.69 14.25
C ALA A 194 -7.36 -5.18 15.02
N GLY A 195 -8.31 -5.81 14.34
CA GLY A 195 -9.49 -6.40 14.99
C GLY A 195 -9.15 -7.50 16.01
N ALA A 196 -8.14 -8.30 15.70
CA ALA A 196 -7.71 -9.41 16.56
C ALA A 196 -6.87 -8.95 17.77
N LEU A 197 -5.95 -8.00 17.57
CA LEU A 197 -5.00 -7.57 18.60
C LEU A 197 -5.39 -6.30 19.36
N HIS A 198 -6.28 -5.50 18.80
CA HIS A 198 -6.77 -4.26 19.40
C HIS A 198 -8.30 -4.23 19.40
N PRO A 199 -8.94 -5.20 20.10
CA PRO A 199 -10.39 -5.31 20.11
C PRO A 199 -11.05 -4.12 20.82
N GLY A 200 -12.34 -3.93 20.58
CA GLY A 200 -13.14 -2.90 21.27
C GLY A 200 -13.43 -1.66 20.42
N GLN A 201 -12.84 -1.55 19.24
CA GLN A 201 -13.21 -0.50 18.29
C GLN A 201 -14.46 -0.89 17.49
N LYS A 202 -15.34 0.09 17.23
CA LYS A 202 -16.56 -0.16 16.43
C LYS A 202 -16.27 -0.38 14.94
N ARG A 203 -15.20 0.22 14.42
CA ARG A 203 -14.81 0.19 13.01
C ARG A 203 -13.31 0.14 12.85
N TYR A 204 -12.87 -0.66 11.89
CA TYR A 204 -11.49 -0.76 11.47
C TYR A 204 -11.37 -0.46 9.98
N VAL A 205 -10.35 0.28 9.63
CA VAL A 205 -9.90 0.54 8.25
C VAL A 205 -8.41 0.24 8.23
N SER A 206 -7.90 -0.36 7.17
CA SER A 206 -6.45 -0.47 6.98
C SER A 206 -5.96 0.54 5.96
N LEU A 207 -4.74 0.99 6.13
CA LEU A 207 -3.98 1.77 5.17
C LEU A 207 -2.61 1.11 5.01
N THR A 208 -2.39 0.51 3.85
CA THR A 208 -1.10 -0.06 3.45
C THR A 208 -0.37 0.95 2.57
N TRP A 209 0.84 1.34 2.95
CA TRP A 209 1.62 2.33 2.23
C TRP A 209 3.12 2.00 2.24
N GLY A 210 3.59 1.52 1.11
CA GLY A 210 4.97 1.11 0.85
C GLY A 210 5.22 1.08 -0.65
N SER A 211 5.73 -0.03 -1.15
CA SER A 211 5.79 -0.34 -2.59
C SER A 211 4.41 -0.50 -3.23
N VAL A 212 3.41 -0.89 -2.42
CA VAL A 212 1.98 -0.86 -2.76
C VAL A 212 1.27 0.21 -1.94
N PHE A 213 0.14 0.70 -2.46
CA PHE A 213 -0.73 1.63 -1.75
C PHE A 213 -2.18 1.15 -1.87
N ASP A 214 -2.78 0.81 -0.74
CA ASP A 214 -4.18 0.39 -0.72
C ASP A 214 -4.83 0.63 0.63
N LEU A 215 -6.16 0.61 0.65
CA LEU A 215 -6.99 0.67 1.83
C LEU A 215 -7.94 -0.52 1.89
N GLY A 216 -8.20 -0.98 3.11
CA GLY A 216 -9.21 -2.00 3.39
C GLY A 216 -10.28 -1.48 4.33
N PHE A 217 -11.52 -1.94 4.13
CA PHE A 217 -12.64 -1.64 5.01
C PHE A 217 -13.61 -2.83 5.06
N THR A 218 -14.49 -2.88 6.06
CA THR A 218 -15.54 -3.89 6.16
C THR A 218 -16.91 -3.29 5.83
N ALA A 219 -17.64 -3.97 4.96
CA ALA A 219 -18.99 -3.60 4.59
C ALA A 219 -19.84 -4.85 4.26
N PRO A 220 -21.18 -4.72 4.15
CA PRO A 220 -22.02 -5.80 3.63
C PRO A 220 -21.60 -6.20 2.21
N GLY A 221 -21.49 -7.50 1.95
CA GLY A 221 -21.15 -7.99 0.61
C GLY A 221 -22.18 -7.58 -0.46
N SER A 222 -23.42 -7.32 -0.03
CA SER A 222 -24.52 -6.87 -0.90
C SER A 222 -24.33 -5.48 -1.53
N ILE A 223 -23.30 -4.72 -1.13
CA ILE A 223 -22.98 -3.44 -1.81
C ILE A 223 -22.45 -3.65 -3.24
N VAL A 224 -21.97 -4.85 -3.57
CA VAL A 224 -21.53 -5.21 -4.94
C VAL A 224 -22.75 -5.71 -5.75
N VAL A 225 -23.18 -4.93 -6.72
CA VAL A 225 -24.45 -5.16 -7.43
C VAL A 225 -24.39 -6.34 -8.42
N ARG A 226 -23.22 -6.68 -8.95
CA ARG A 226 -23.06 -7.73 -9.97
C ARG A 226 -22.17 -8.87 -9.47
N GLN A 227 -22.65 -9.60 -8.49
CA GLN A 227 -21.92 -10.73 -7.95
C GLN A 227 -22.70 -12.02 -8.09
N ALA A 228 -22.02 -13.10 -8.51
CA ALA A 228 -22.59 -14.44 -8.48
C ALA A 228 -22.58 -14.99 -7.04
N GLY A 229 -23.63 -15.68 -6.63
CA GLY A 229 -23.75 -16.29 -5.31
C GLY A 229 -24.44 -15.40 -4.27
N THR A 230 -24.56 -15.90 -3.04
CA THR A 230 -25.14 -15.17 -1.91
C THR A 230 -24.04 -14.34 -1.22
N PRO A 231 -24.12 -13.01 -1.24
CA PRO A 231 -23.11 -12.18 -0.63
C PRO A 231 -23.11 -12.38 0.91
N PRO A 232 -21.91 -12.36 1.55
CA PRO A 232 -21.83 -12.43 3.01
C PRO A 232 -22.46 -11.19 3.65
N ALA A 233 -22.99 -11.36 4.87
CA ALA A 233 -23.59 -10.26 5.64
C ALA A 233 -22.57 -9.12 5.82
N LEU A 234 -21.32 -9.46 6.13
CA LEU A 234 -20.18 -8.54 6.21
C LEU A 234 -18.95 -9.23 5.65
N THR A 235 -18.11 -8.48 4.93
CA THR A 235 -16.82 -8.95 4.43
C THR A 235 -15.81 -7.78 4.36
N PRO A 236 -14.51 -8.03 4.56
CA PRO A 236 -13.47 -7.08 4.21
C PRO A 236 -13.41 -6.83 2.70
N PHE A 237 -13.07 -5.61 2.33
CA PHE A 237 -12.80 -5.17 0.97
C PHE A 237 -11.37 -4.66 0.86
N ALA A 238 -10.73 -4.90 -0.28
CA ALA A 238 -9.53 -4.22 -0.73
C ALA A 238 -9.93 -3.21 -1.82
N CYS A 239 -9.54 -1.96 -1.67
CA CYS A 239 -9.99 -0.91 -2.58
C CYS A 239 -9.25 -0.89 -3.91
N GLY A 240 -7.94 -1.19 -3.92
CA GLY A 240 -7.07 -1.06 -5.08
C GLY A 240 -6.72 0.40 -5.41
N PHE A 241 -6.56 1.25 -4.39
CA PHE A 241 -6.30 2.68 -4.58
C PHE A 241 -5.04 2.99 -5.37
N GLY A 242 -4.00 2.16 -5.28
CA GLY A 242 -2.77 2.35 -6.06
C GLY A 242 -3.00 2.45 -7.57
N HIS A 243 -4.06 1.81 -8.07
CA HIS A 243 -4.44 1.83 -9.48
C HIS A 243 -5.19 3.09 -9.92
N ALA A 244 -5.52 4.03 -9.00
CA ALA A 244 -6.29 5.21 -9.33
C ALA A 244 -5.61 6.07 -10.42
N GLN A 245 -6.40 6.40 -11.45
CA GLN A 245 -6.00 7.23 -12.60
C GLN A 245 -6.50 8.67 -12.47
N CYS A 246 -7.52 8.89 -11.64
CA CYS A 246 -8.17 10.18 -11.45
C CYS A 246 -7.43 11.02 -10.39
N VAL A 247 -6.19 11.41 -10.67
CA VAL A 247 -5.36 12.22 -9.78
C VAL A 247 -4.80 13.44 -10.51
N PRO A 248 -4.68 14.60 -9.85
CA PRO A 248 -4.03 15.76 -10.44
C PRO A 248 -2.55 15.49 -10.67
N SER A 249 -2.15 15.33 -11.92
CA SER A 249 -0.77 15.05 -12.33
C SER A 249 -0.08 16.32 -12.80
N GLY A 250 1.22 16.43 -12.50
CA GLY A 250 2.09 17.47 -13.05
C GLY A 250 3.03 16.92 -14.12
N LEU A 251 3.90 17.79 -14.62
CA LEU A 251 4.87 17.42 -15.66
C LEU A 251 5.82 16.31 -15.19
N VAL A 252 6.25 16.35 -13.93
CA VAL A 252 7.14 15.33 -13.34
C VAL A 252 6.48 13.96 -13.35
N ASP A 253 5.20 13.89 -12.98
CA ASP A 253 4.45 12.64 -12.95
C ASP A 253 4.29 12.03 -14.35
N LEU A 254 4.04 12.88 -15.36
CA LEU A 254 3.94 12.44 -16.76
C LEU A 254 5.28 11.90 -17.29
N ILE A 255 6.39 12.51 -16.89
CA ILE A 255 7.73 12.04 -17.27
C ILE A 255 8.00 10.69 -16.60
N GLN A 256 7.74 10.58 -15.30
CA GLN A 256 7.93 9.35 -14.54
C GLN A 256 7.05 8.22 -15.08
N ASP A 257 5.79 8.51 -15.38
CA ASP A 257 4.87 7.52 -15.95
C ASP A 257 5.35 7.02 -17.31
N ARG A 258 5.71 7.92 -18.23
CA ARG A 258 6.22 7.58 -19.57
C ARG A 258 7.46 6.68 -19.50
N ASP A 259 8.35 6.96 -18.55
CA ASP A 259 9.66 6.29 -18.43
C ASP A 259 9.57 5.03 -17.52
N SER A 260 8.37 4.68 -17.04
CA SER A 260 8.10 3.49 -16.22
C SER A 260 7.89 2.22 -17.06
N TYR A 261 7.88 1.05 -16.40
CA TYR A 261 7.58 -0.24 -17.06
C TYR A 261 6.12 -0.39 -17.52
N ALA A 262 5.19 0.39 -16.95
CA ALA A 262 3.77 0.32 -17.26
C ALA A 262 3.18 1.73 -17.46
N PRO A 263 3.50 2.43 -18.57
CA PRO A 263 2.96 3.75 -18.85
C PRO A 263 1.43 3.76 -18.90
N GLY A 264 0.82 4.77 -18.29
CA GLY A 264 -0.62 4.93 -18.21
C GLY A 264 -1.31 4.06 -17.15
N GLN A 265 -0.57 3.33 -16.32
CA GLN A 265 -1.11 2.52 -15.22
C GLN A 265 -0.60 3.02 -13.88
N ASP A 266 -1.36 2.76 -12.81
CA ASP A 266 -0.96 2.97 -11.41
C ASP A 266 -0.46 4.40 -11.12
N LEU A 267 -1.15 5.41 -11.66
CA LEU A 267 -0.69 6.80 -11.53
C LEU A 267 -0.58 7.24 -10.07
N LEU A 268 -1.59 6.96 -9.24
CA LEU A 268 -1.53 7.32 -7.82
C LEU A 268 -0.36 6.62 -7.13
N LEU A 269 -0.13 5.34 -7.39
CA LEU A 269 0.99 4.60 -6.82
C LEU A 269 2.34 5.24 -7.17
N LYS A 270 2.53 5.64 -8.43
CA LYS A 270 3.76 6.31 -8.90
C LYS A 270 4.00 7.67 -8.24
N MET A 271 2.94 8.32 -7.75
CA MET A 271 3.04 9.63 -7.09
C MET A 271 3.38 9.55 -5.59
N LEU A 272 3.12 8.40 -4.94
CA LEU A 272 3.20 8.33 -3.48
C LEU A 272 3.89 7.08 -2.91
N SER A 273 4.14 6.03 -3.69
CA SER A 273 4.81 4.85 -3.14
C SER A 273 6.27 5.11 -2.76
N THR A 274 6.75 4.39 -1.76
CA THR A 274 8.13 4.52 -1.27
C THR A 274 9.18 4.22 -2.33
N GLU A 275 8.85 3.40 -3.32
CA GLU A 275 9.72 3.11 -4.46
C GLU A 275 9.88 4.30 -5.44
N HIS A 276 8.88 5.18 -5.50
CA HIS A 276 8.83 6.24 -6.51
C HIS A 276 9.12 7.64 -5.96
N LEU A 277 8.90 7.89 -4.67
CA LEU A 277 9.05 9.24 -4.08
C LEU A 277 10.44 9.83 -4.29
N GLY A 278 11.50 9.02 -4.20
CA GLY A 278 12.85 9.48 -4.47
C GLY A 278 13.02 9.98 -5.92
N ASP A 279 12.52 9.24 -6.89
CA ASP A 279 12.58 9.65 -8.30
C ASP A 279 11.67 10.85 -8.61
N VAL A 280 10.51 10.97 -7.97
CA VAL A 280 9.67 12.19 -8.05
C VAL A 280 10.46 13.40 -7.57
N TYR A 281 11.14 13.29 -6.42
CA TYR A 281 12.02 14.34 -5.92
C TYR A 281 13.14 14.67 -6.92
N ARG A 282 13.89 13.66 -7.39
CA ARG A 282 14.98 13.83 -8.37
C ARG A 282 14.50 14.55 -9.64
N LEU A 283 13.40 14.11 -10.22
CA LEU A 283 12.83 14.73 -11.42
C LEU A 283 12.39 16.18 -11.15
N THR A 284 11.84 16.46 -9.98
CA THR A 284 11.49 17.83 -9.58
C THR A 284 12.73 18.71 -9.45
N MET A 285 13.82 18.19 -8.87
CA MET A 285 15.09 18.88 -8.78
C MET A 285 15.74 19.11 -10.15
N ILE A 286 15.61 18.19 -11.10
CA ILE A 286 16.00 18.40 -12.50
C ILE A 286 15.21 19.57 -13.11
N LYS A 287 13.89 19.63 -12.87
CA LYS A 287 13.08 20.77 -13.33
C LYS A 287 13.42 22.08 -12.60
N ALA A 288 13.86 22.03 -11.36
CA ALA A 288 14.41 23.18 -10.63
C ALA A 288 15.71 23.70 -11.31
N SER A 289 16.59 22.80 -11.71
CA SER A 289 17.80 23.12 -12.47
C SER A 289 17.48 23.80 -13.81
N GLU A 290 16.55 23.25 -14.60
CA GLU A 290 16.08 23.84 -15.87
C GLU A 290 15.53 25.25 -15.69
N ARG A 291 14.91 25.55 -14.54
CA ARG A 291 14.39 26.87 -14.19
C ARG A 291 15.40 27.80 -13.52
N LYS A 292 16.69 27.39 -13.49
CA LYS A 292 17.79 28.17 -12.90
C LYS A 292 17.55 28.48 -11.40
N LEU A 293 17.01 27.51 -10.66
CA LEU A 293 16.82 27.57 -9.22
C LEU A 293 18.03 27.02 -8.46
N LEU A 294 18.96 26.37 -9.16
CA LEU A 294 20.18 25.79 -8.59
C LEU A 294 21.41 26.46 -9.20
N THR A 295 22.49 26.45 -8.44
CA THR A 295 23.83 26.83 -8.97
C THR A 295 24.28 25.86 -10.05
N PHE A 296 25.36 26.20 -10.76
CA PHE A 296 25.94 25.31 -11.76
C PHE A 296 26.41 23.98 -11.13
N GLY A 297 26.96 24.00 -9.93
CA GLY A 297 27.41 22.82 -9.20
C GLY A 297 26.25 21.88 -8.86
N GLY A 298 25.21 22.38 -8.18
CA GLY A 298 24.02 21.60 -7.82
C GLY A 298 23.26 21.08 -9.05
N SER A 299 23.19 21.90 -10.11
CA SER A 299 22.58 21.50 -11.40
C SER A 299 23.32 20.33 -12.05
N ARG A 300 24.64 20.40 -12.13
CA ARG A 300 25.49 19.34 -12.72
C ARG A 300 25.30 18.04 -11.92
N ASP A 301 25.33 18.13 -10.61
CA ASP A 301 25.35 16.96 -9.73
C ASP A 301 23.99 16.24 -9.76
N ILE A 302 22.84 16.96 -9.70
CA ILE A 302 21.51 16.32 -9.81
C ILE A 302 21.26 15.73 -11.21
N LEU A 303 21.74 16.37 -12.28
CA LEU A 303 21.62 15.87 -13.64
C LEU A 303 22.43 14.58 -13.88
N SER A 304 23.48 14.36 -13.11
CA SER A 304 24.30 13.13 -13.18
C SER A 304 23.64 11.92 -12.50
N MET A 305 22.66 12.16 -11.63
CA MET A 305 22.01 11.12 -10.85
C MET A 305 20.96 10.38 -11.69
N ARG A 306 21.11 9.07 -11.84
CA ARG A 306 20.20 8.24 -12.66
C ARG A 306 18.91 7.86 -11.90
N ARG A 307 19.03 7.51 -10.64
CA ARG A 307 17.92 7.14 -9.74
C ARG A 307 18.18 7.71 -8.37
N LEU A 308 17.11 7.93 -7.63
CA LEU A 308 17.15 8.32 -6.23
C LEU A 308 16.06 7.57 -5.49
N ASP A 309 16.40 6.95 -4.38
CA ASP A 309 15.48 6.27 -3.49
C ASP A 309 15.01 7.16 -2.32
N LEU A 310 13.96 6.73 -1.65
CA LEU A 310 13.42 7.44 -0.49
C LEU A 310 14.45 7.53 0.65
N ALA A 311 15.27 6.49 0.85
CA ALA A 311 16.27 6.45 1.91
C ALA A 311 17.30 7.58 1.75
N THR A 312 17.84 7.75 0.54
CA THR A 312 18.77 8.85 0.22
C THR A 312 18.14 10.23 0.46
N MET A 313 16.86 10.41 0.11
CA MET A 313 16.14 11.66 0.37
C MET A 313 15.95 11.90 1.88
N THR A 314 15.58 10.88 2.62
CA THR A 314 15.33 11.01 4.08
C THR A 314 16.62 11.16 4.88
N GLU A 315 17.73 10.56 4.46
CA GLU A 315 19.05 10.80 5.02
C GLU A 315 19.44 12.29 4.90
N PHE A 316 19.23 12.90 3.74
CA PHE A 316 19.43 14.32 3.52
C PHE A 316 18.50 15.19 4.40
N LEU A 317 17.23 14.82 4.55
CA LEU A 317 16.29 15.55 5.41
C LEU A 317 16.66 15.48 6.89
N ALA A 318 17.23 14.36 7.33
CA ALA A 318 17.68 14.17 8.72
C ALA A 318 18.92 15.02 9.06
N ASP A 319 19.86 15.14 8.13
CA ASP A 319 21.05 15.99 8.27
C ASP A 319 21.35 16.72 6.95
N PRO A 320 20.74 17.88 6.71
CA PRO A 320 20.92 18.62 5.47
C PRO A 320 22.35 19.12 5.20
N GLN A 321 23.23 19.07 6.19
CA GLN A 321 24.62 19.51 6.04
C GLN A 321 25.57 18.37 5.70
N ASN A 322 25.34 17.16 6.25
CA ASN A 322 26.26 16.04 6.14
C ASN A 322 25.58 14.74 5.71
N GLY A 323 24.23 14.71 5.60
CA GLY A 323 23.43 13.52 5.31
C GLY A 323 23.60 13.06 3.84
N GLY A 324 24.58 12.21 3.61
CA GLY A 324 24.74 11.47 2.39
C GLY A 324 25.07 12.28 1.14
N THR A 325 24.74 11.71 -0.01
CA THR A 325 25.09 12.25 -1.32
C THR A 325 24.40 13.59 -1.61
N LEU A 326 23.14 13.76 -1.21
CA LEU A 326 22.39 14.99 -1.49
C LEU A 326 22.91 16.20 -0.71
N ALA A 327 23.37 16.02 0.54
CA ALA A 327 24.00 17.09 1.31
C ALA A 327 25.28 17.58 0.63
N HIS A 328 26.05 16.65 0.03
CA HIS A 328 27.23 17.00 -0.75
C HIS A 328 26.88 17.74 -2.05
N TYR A 329 25.81 17.35 -2.74
CA TYR A 329 25.35 17.99 -3.98
C TYR A 329 24.82 19.41 -3.73
N PHE A 330 24.06 19.58 -2.66
CA PHE A 330 23.41 20.86 -2.30
C PHE A 330 24.12 21.56 -1.14
N ARG A 331 25.46 21.60 -1.18
CA ARG A 331 26.29 22.26 -0.16
C ARG A 331 26.15 23.79 -0.15
N GLU A 332 25.82 24.41 -1.28
CA GLU A 332 25.50 25.83 -1.36
C GLU A 332 24.19 26.13 -0.63
N GLY A 333 24.15 27.23 0.15
CA GLY A 333 23.00 27.52 1.02
C GLY A 333 21.69 27.73 0.27
N GLU A 334 21.74 28.32 -0.93
CA GLU A 334 20.55 28.50 -1.77
C GLU A 334 20.07 27.19 -2.37
N ASP A 335 20.99 26.36 -2.91
CA ASP A 335 20.67 25.04 -3.45
C ASP A 335 20.04 24.14 -2.38
N ARG A 336 20.59 24.16 -1.17
CA ARG A 336 20.07 23.40 -0.01
C ARG A 336 18.65 23.84 0.34
N THR A 337 18.40 25.17 0.37
CA THR A 337 17.06 25.69 0.68
C THR A 337 16.02 25.24 -0.36
N VAL A 338 16.35 25.28 -1.64
CA VAL A 338 15.49 24.79 -2.73
C VAL A 338 15.27 23.27 -2.60
N ALA A 339 16.34 22.51 -2.35
CA ALA A 339 16.29 21.06 -2.23
C ALA A 339 15.39 20.60 -1.06
N LEU A 340 15.49 21.24 0.10
CA LEU A 340 14.63 20.99 1.27
C LEU A 340 13.16 21.33 0.95
N ALA A 341 12.90 22.50 0.37
CA ALA A 341 11.53 22.89 0.04
C ALA A 341 10.86 21.96 -0.98
N VAL A 342 11.63 21.44 -1.94
CA VAL A 342 11.13 20.43 -2.89
C VAL A 342 10.86 19.10 -2.18
N ALA A 343 11.75 18.67 -1.28
CA ALA A 343 11.54 17.43 -0.53
C ALA A 343 10.28 17.50 0.35
N ASP A 344 10.11 18.59 1.08
CA ASP A 344 8.92 18.84 1.89
C ASP A 344 7.63 18.83 1.03
N ALA A 345 7.66 19.47 -0.15
CA ALA A 345 6.52 19.51 -1.05
C ALA A 345 6.16 18.12 -1.61
N VAL A 346 7.16 17.29 -1.93
CA VAL A 346 6.94 15.91 -2.41
C VAL A 346 6.31 15.05 -1.31
N LEU A 347 6.83 15.11 -0.07
CA LEU A 347 6.28 14.35 1.05
C LEU A 347 4.89 14.84 1.45
N ASP A 348 4.68 16.17 1.48
CA ASP A 348 3.38 16.76 1.79
C ASP A 348 2.33 16.35 0.76
N ARG A 349 2.67 16.36 -0.54
CA ARG A 349 1.78 15.88 -1.60
C ARG A 349 1.38 14.42 -1.39
N ALA A 350 2.35 13.56 -1.13
CA ALA A 350 2.10 12.14 -0.89
C ALA A 350 1.15 11.94 0.32
N ALA A 351 1.40 12.65 1.42
CA ALA A 351 0.56 12.63 2.61
C ALA A 351 -0.88 13.13 2.33
N ARG A 352 -1.04 14.18 1.54
CA ARG A 352 -2.37 14.70 1.13
C ARG A 352 -3.15 13.68 0.30
N LEU A 353 -2.49 13.04 -0.66
CA LEU A 353 -3.12 12.01 -1.49
C LEU A 353 -3.56 10.81 -0.66
N ALA A 354 -2.71 10.36 0.28
CA ALA A 354 -3.05 9.28 1.21
C ALA A 354 -4.24 9.66 2.13
N CYS A 355 -4.26 10.90 2.66
CA CYS A 355 -5.38 11.41 3.44
C CYS A 355 -6.67 11.52 2.63
N ALA A 356 -6.61 11.94 1.36
CA ALA A 356 -7.77 11.97 0.49
C ALA A 356 -8.38 10.59 0.26
N ALA A 357 -7.55 9.58 0.03
CA ALA A 357 -7.98 8.19 -0.11
C ALA A 357 -8.63 7.69 1.20
N LEU A 358 -8.00 7.94 2.35
CA LEU A 358 -8.54 7.58 3.67
C LEU A 358 -9.88 8.28 3.94
N ALA A 359 -9.97 9.60 3.70
CA ALA A 359 -11.21 10.36 3.84
C ALA A 359 -12.33 9.80 2.96
N THR A 360 -12.00 9.35 1.75
CA THR A 360 -12.96 8.74 0.82
C THR A 360 -13.54 7.45 1.39
N VAL A 361 -12.70 6.57 1.92
CA VAL A 361 -13.15 5.31 2.54
C VAL A 361 -14.03 5.61 3.74
N LEU A 362 -13.62 6.52 4.63
CA LEU A 362 -14.40 6.90 5.81
C LEU A 362 -15.77 7.48 5.44
N GLN A 363 -15.81 8.36 4.44
CA GLN A 363 -17.05 8.91 3.90
C GLN A 363 -17.93 7.82 3.26
N PHE A 364 -17.33 6.89 2.52
CA PHE A 364 -18.04 5.79 1.87
C PHE A 364 -18.74 4.89 2.88
N ILE A 365 -18.06 4.52 3.96
CA ILE A 365 -18.61 3.65 5.01
C ILE A 365 -19.41 4.42 6.09
N GLY A 366 -19.52 5.75 5.99
CA GLY A 366 -20.21 6.60 6.97
C GLY A 366 -19.62 6.49 8.38
N ALA A 367 -18.28 6.54 8.49
CA ALA A 367 -17.59 6.34 9.77
C ALA A 367 -16.66 7.51 10.14
N GLY A 368 -16.30 7.62 11.42
CA GLY A 368 -15.37 8.63 11.92
C GLY A 368 -16.04 9.95 12.35
N GLN A 369 -17.34 10.08 12.29
CA GLN A 369 -18.06 11.31 12.68
C GLN A 369 -18.38 11.36 14.19
N ASP A 370 -18.27 10.25 14.89
CA ASP A 370 -18.55 10.14 16.33
C ASP A 370 -17.22 10.20 17.11
N PRO A 371 -16.97 11.27 17.91
CA PRO A 371 -15.74 11.38 18.70
C PRO A 371 -15.62 10.31 19.78
N GLU A 372 -16.74 9.79 20.27
CA GLU A 372 -16.76 8.71 21.27
C GLU A 372 -16.53 7.31 20.65
N ALA A 373 -16.52 7.25 19.32
CA ALA A 373 -16.30 6.01 18.58
C ALA A 373 -15.37 6.27 17.37
N PRO A 374 -14.11 6.67 17.61
CA PRO A 374 -13.16 6.93 16.55
C PRO A 374 -12.90 5.65 15.73
N VAL A 375 -12.59 5.82 14.46
CA VAL A 375 -12.21 4.70 13.61
C VAL A 375 -10.76 4.32 13.88
N CYS A 376 -10.50 3.04 14.12
CA CYS A 376 -9.14 2.51 14.18
C CYS A 376 -8.60 2.36 12.76
N VAL A 377 -7.56 3.11 12.43
CA VAL A 377 -6.83 3.00 11.17
C VAL A 377 -5.56 2.18 11.40
N ALA A 378 -5.57 0.95 10.90
CA ALA A 378 -4.42 0.05 10.97
C ALA A 378 -3.42 0.40 9.87
N LEU A 379 -2.22 0.77 10.26
CA LEU A 379 -1.15 1.23 9.37
C LEU A 379 -0.16 0.11 9.11
N HIS A 380 0.24 -0.08 7.85
CA HIS A 380 1.27 -1.03 7.46
C HIS A 380 2.06 -0.51 6.26
N GLY A 381 3.38 -0.78 6.24
CA GLY A 381 4.28 -0.49 5.13
C GLY A 381 5.40 0.51 5.47
N GLU A 382 6.37 0.59 4.58
CA GLU A 382 7.62 1.34 4.76
C GLU A 382 7.41 2.84 5.01
N ALA A 383 6.35 3.42 4.46
CA ALA A 383 6.03 4.84 4.63
C ALA A 383 5.89 5.24 6.12
N PHE A 384 5.35 4.34 6.93
CA PHE A 384 5.14 4.59 8.36
C PHE A 384 6.39 4.35 9.21
N SER A 385 7.40 3.70 8.65
CA SER A 385 8.74 3.55 9.24
C SER A 385 9.70 4.66 8.79
N CYS A 386 9.27 5.55 7.89
CA CYS A 386 10.01 6.70 7.40
C CYS A 386 9.58 7.95 8.19
N PRO A 387 10.39 8.46 9.16
CA PRO A 387 9.93 9.51 10.08
C PRO A 387 9.43 10.78 9.40
N PRO A 388 10.09 11.35 8.34
CA PRO A 388 9.58 12.56 7.68
C PRO A 388 8.22 12.34 7.00
N LEU A 389 8.02 11.17 6.37
CA LEU A 389 6.78 10.84 5.68
C LEU A 389 5.63 10.58 6.68
N MET A 390 5.93 9.84 7.76
CA MET A 390 4.98 9.62 8.85
C MET A 390 4.56 10.94 9.51
N GLN A 391 5.51 11.85 9.74
CA GLN A 391 5.21 13.17 10.29
C GLN A 391 4.33 13.99 9.35
N ALA A 392 4.63 14.01 8.05
CA ALA A 392 3.79 14.67 7.06
C ALA A 392 2.36 14.10 7.08
N PHE A 393 2.21 12.76 7.10
CA PHE A 393 0.91 12.10 7.18
C PHE A 393 0.15 12.46 8.46
N GLN A 394 0.78 12.35 9.64
CA GLN A 394 0.15 12.72 10.91
C GLN A 394 -0.31 14.17 10.93
N THR A 395 0.50 15.09 10.39
CA THR A 395 0.13 16.51 10.25
C THR A 395 -1.13 16.66 9.40
N ARG A 396 -1.25 15.93 8.28
CA ARG A 396 -2.43 15.99 7.41
C ARG A 396 -3.66 15.34 8.06
N VAL A 397 -3.50 14.23 8.77
CA VAL A 397 -4.59 13.65 9.57
C VAL A 397 -5.14 14.68 10.57
N GLN A 398 -4.26 15.37 11.30
CA GLN A 398 -4.66 16.36 12.32
C GLN A 398 -5.27 17.64 11.71
N THR A 399 -4.73 18.11 10.59
CA THR A 399 -5.18 19.39 9.99
C THR A 399 -6.33 19.21 9.02
N GLU A 400 -6.36 18.18 8.21
CA GLU A 400 -7.36 18.03 7.14
C GLU A 400 -8.50 17.09 7.52
N LEU A 401 -8.21 15.95 8.13
CA LEU A 401 -9.28 15.01 8.51
C LEU A 401 -10.01 15.46 9.79
N ALA A 402 -9.28 15.93 10.79
CA ALA A 402 -9.88 16.45 12.01
C ALA A 402 -10.74 17.71 11.75
N GLN A 403 -10.31 18.62 10.86
CA GLN A 403 -11.11 19.78 10.45
C GLN A 403 -12.41 19.39 9.72
N ARG A 404 -12.47 18.21 9.13
CA ARG A 404 -13.67 17.62 8.51
C ARG A 404 -14.54 16.87 9.53
N GLY A 405 -14.20 16.90 10.82
CA GLY A 405 -14.90 16.18 11.88
C GLY A 405 -14.70 14.68 11.82
N LEU A 406 -13.59 14.21 11.25
CA LEU A 406 -13.26 12.79 11.20
C LEU A 406 -12.31 12.43 12.37
N HIS A 407 -12.78 11.57 13.25
CA HIS A 407 -12.10 11.13 14.47
C HIS A 407 -11.48 9.75 14.25
N LEU A 408 -10.15 9.67 14.39
CA LEU A 408 -9.36 8.49 14.11
C LEU A 408 -8.43 8.15 15.27
N THR A 409 -8.15 6.86 15.45
CA THR A 409 -7.00 6.35 16.18
C THR A 409 -6.10 5.62 15.21
N LEU A 410 -4.79 5.88 15.27
CA LEU A 410 -3.81 5.19 14.44
C LEU A 410 -3.24 4.02 15.23
N TRP A 411 -3.26 2.83 14.63
CA TRP A 411 -2.70 1.61 15.20
C TRP A 411 -1.66 1.02 14.25
N GLN A 412 -0.55 0.59 14.80
CA GLN A 412 0.49 -0.11 14.06
C GLN A 412 0.91 -1.33 14.87
N GLY A 413 0.78 -2.52 14.29
CA GLY A 413 1.16 -3.78 14.92
C GLY A 413 2.33 -4.43 14.22
N GLU A 414 3.17 -5.10 15.01
CA GLU A 414 4.23 -5.96 14.46
C GLU A 414 3.62 -7.13 13.70
N ASN A 415 4.22 -7.49 12.56
CA ASN A 415 3.78 -8.60 11.72
C ASN A 415 2.28 -8.59 11.39
N ALA A 416 1.68 -7.39 11.28
CA ALA A 416 0.24 -7.25 11.07
C ALA A 416 -0.30 -8.09 9.89
N PRO A 417 0.37 -8.20 8.73
CA PRO A 417 -0.11 -9.06 7.64
C PRO A 417 -0.18 -10.54 8.03
N ALA A 418 0.88 -11.09 8.65
CA ALA A 418 0.89 -12.49 9.10
C ALA A 418 -0.19 -12.76 10.14
N VAL A 419 -0.30 -11.88 11.14
CA VAL A 419 -1.29 -11.98 12.22
C VAL A 419 -2.72 -11.94 11.66
N GLY A 420 -3.01 -11.00 10.78
CA GLY A 420 -4.35 -10.87 10.20
C GLY A 420 -4.69 -11.99 9.23
N ALA A 421 -3.72 -12.49 8.46
CA ALA A 421 -3.91 -13.66 7.61
C ALA A 421 -4.19 -14.93 8.43
N ALA A 422 -3.47 -15.11 9.53
CA ALA A 422 -3.73 -16.21 10.48
C ALA A 422 -5.12 -16.07 11.12
N ALA A 423 -5.52 -14.86 11.53
CA ALA A 423 -6.86 -14.62 12.06
C ALA A 423 -7.95 -14.96 11.03
N ALA A 424 -7.76 -14.57 9.76
CA ALA A 424 -8.69 -14.92 8.68
C ALA A 424 -8.86 -16.44 8.53
N ALA A 425 -7.74 -17.18 8.56
CA ALA A 425 -7.76 -18.64 8.47
C ALA A 425 -8.48 -19.28 9.67
N LEU A 426 -8.25 -18.81 10.90
CA LEU A 426 -8.94 -19.30 12.10
C LEU A 426 -10.43 -18.99 12.10
N TYR A 427 -10.84 -17.82 11.57
CA TYR A 427 -12.27 -17.46 11.43
C TYR A 427 -12.99 -18.33 10.39
N ALA A 428 -12.24 -18.99 9.52
CA ALA A 428 -12.79 -19.90 8.51
C ALA A 428 -12.98 -21.33 9.04
N LEU A 429 -12.18 -21.75 10.05
CA LEU A 429 -12.32 -23.05 10.73
C LEU A 429 -13.62 -23.12 11.55
#